data_007749263a830c34402a5485ba7fbfb1
#
_entry.id   007749263a830c34402a5485ba7fbfb1
#
_cell.length_a   1.000
_cell.length_b   1.000
_cell.length_c   1.000
_cell.angle_alpha   90.00
_cell.angle_beta   90.00
_cell.angle_gamma   90.00
#
_symmetry.space_group_name_H-M   'P 1'
#
loop_
_entity.id
_entity.type
_entity.pdbx_description
1 polymer ?
#
loop_
_entity_poly.entity_id
_entity_poly.type
_entity_poly.pdbx_seq_one_letter_code
_entity_poly.pdbx_strand_id
1 'polypeptide(L)'
;MSLSDRLNKSDSNLVFVSENCHPQTIEVIKTRAEPIGLKVFVGNEDKVLEQLKEDIVCGILQYPGTLGDIKDPSEAISKIHKKNGKAILACDLLALAKLKTPRELGADIAVGSSQRFGIPMGYGGPHAAFFATKDEYKRSMPGRIVGVSVDRHGNKAYRLSLQTREQHIRRDKATSNICTAQALLAIVSAAYAIYHGPDGIKKISERVSQLAKNFADKIKQSGYEIYSDYFFDTVTIITKEKTDQIYKNALNQKVNIRKVNSEMLAVSFDEKKNVYRVNQLLKIFNAAESIKKEDPTVSLPNLPKSLLRTSKYLEHPVFNSYRSETEMLRYLKKLEDKDIALNRTMIALGSCTMKLNSTAEMIPISWRELAEPHPFVPIEPVSYTHLRAHETCGH
;
A
#
# COMPACT_ATOMS: atom_id res chain seq x y z
N MET A 1 -0.57 -8.57 -13.92
CA MET A 1 -0.09 -8.76 -15.28
C MET A 1 0.12 -10.23 -15.63
N SER A 2 1.11 -10.97 -15.12
CA SER A 2 1.37 -12.39 -15.50
C SER A 2 0.21 -13.36 -15.23
N LEU A 3 -0.62 -13.15 -14.21
CA LEU A 3 -1.85 -13.91 -14.04
C LEU A 3 -2.84 -13.63 -15.18
N SER A 4 -3.04 -12.36 -15.50
CA SER A 4 -3.97 -11.95 -16.55
C SER A 4 -3.55 -12.45 -17.91
N ASP A 5 -2.25 -12.43 -18.19
CA ASP A 5 -1.67 -12.97 -19.41
C ASP A 5 -1.94 -14.48 -19.55
N ARG A 6 -1.75 -15.26 -18.48
CA ARG A 6 -2.11 -16.70 -18.48
C ARG A 6 -3.60 -16.99 -18.63
N LEU A 7 -4.44 -16.04 -18.24
CA LEU A 7 -5.90 -16.14 -18.38
C LEU A 7 -6.41 -15.51 -19.68
N ASN A 8 -5.54 -14.84 -20.42
CA ASN A 8 -5.88 -14.21 -21.68
C ASN A 8 -6.30 -15.27 -22.72
N LYS A 9 -7.44 -15.03 -23.34
CA LYS A 9 -8.01 -15.89 -24.39
C LYS A 9 -7.99 -15.20 -25.76
N SER A 10 -7.60 -13.92 -25.79
CA SER A 10 -7.45 -13.15 -27.03
C SER A 10 -5.98 -13.16 -27.48
N ASP A 11 -5.74 -12.81 -28.73
CA ASP A 11 -4.38 -12.64 -29.26
C ASP A 11 -3.74 -11.30 -28.87
N SER A 12 -4.40 -10.52 -28.03
CA SER A 12 -3.90 -9.23 -27.59
C SER A 12 -2.73 -9.38 -26.64
N ASN A 13 -1.73 -8.52 -26.82
CA ASN A 13 -0.60 -8.33 -25.91
C ASN A 13 -0.61 -6.94 -25.25
N LEU A 14 -1.75 -6.22 -25.30
CA LEU A 14 -1.85 -4.86 -24.79
C LEU A 14 -2.25 -4.85 -23.32
N VAL A 15 -1.50 -4.11 -22.51
CA VAL A 15 -1.78 -3.81 -21.10
C VAL A 15 -2.11 -2.33 -20.97
N PHE A 16 -3.29 -2.02 -20.48
CA PHE A 16 -3.66 -0.65 -20.13
C PHE A 16 -3.23 -0.34 -18.70
N VAL A 17 -2.65 0.83 -18.49
CA VAL A 17 -2.28 1.35 -17.16
C VAL A 17 -2.80 2.77 -17.01
N SER A 18 -3.59 3.02 -15.97
CA SER A 18 -4.07 4.37 -15.67
C SER A 18 -2.89 5.29 -15.36
N GLU A 19 -2.92 6.51 -15.89
CA GLU A 19 -1.97 7.58 -15.54
C GLU A 19 -2.06 7.99 -14.06
N ASN A 20 -3.15 7.63 -13.38
CA ASN A 20 -3.35 7.82 -11.94
C ASN A 20 -2.58 6.78 -11.08
N CYS A 21 -1.94 5.77 -11.67
CA CYS A 21 -1.02 4.90 -10.96
C CYS A 21 0.22 5.67 -10.51
N HIS A 22 0.85 5.20 -9.44
CA HIS A 22 2.13 5.78 -9.01
C HIS A 22 3.17 5.66 -10.12
N PRO A 23 3.98 6.71 -10.36
CA PRO A 23 5.01 6.69 -11.41
C PRO A 23 5.92 5.47 -11.33
N GLN A 24 6.32 5.08 -10.12
CA GLN A 24 7.18 3.90 -9.89
C GLN A 24 6.48 2.61 -10.30
N THR A 25 5.17 2.50 -10.06
CA THR A 25 4.36 1.36 -10.48
C THR A 25 4.31 1.26 -12.00
N ILE A 26 4.11 2.39 -12.68
CA ILE A 26 4.11 2.46 -14.15
C ILE A 26 5.44 1.98 -14.71
N GLU A 27 6.57 2.45 -14.18
CA GLU A 27 7.90 2.07 -14.66
C GLU A 27 8.21 0.59 -14.39
N VAL A 28 7.82 0.06 -13.24
CA VAL A 28 7.96 -1.38 -12.94
C VAL A 28 7.12 -2.22 -13.91
N ILE A 29 5.90 -1.78 -14.23
CA ILE A 29 5.05 -2.49 -15.19
C ILE A 29 5.70 -2.51 -16.57
N LYS A 30 6.21 -1.39 -17.07
CA LYS A 30 6.95 -1.30 -18.35
C LYS A 30 8.12 -2.27 -18.37
N THR A 31 9.00 -2.19 -17.37
CA THR A 31 10.19 -3.05 -17.23
C THR A 31 9.82 -4.55 -17.20
N ARG A 32 8.70 -4.90 -16.60
CA ARG A 32 8.25 -6.30 -16.52
C ARG A 32 7.47 -6.78 -17.74
N ALA A 33 6.88 -5.87 -18.49
CA ALA A 33 6.11 -6.20 -19.69
C ALA A 33 7.02 -6.49 -20.90
N GLU A 34 8.07 -5.68 -21.07
CA GLU A 34 8.96 -5.74 -22.21
C GLU A 34 9.55 -7.14 -22.47
N PRO A 35 10.18 -7.84 -21.49
CA PRO A 35 10.80 -9.14 -21.72
C PRO A 35 9.82 -10.26 -22.08
N ILE A 36 8.54 -10.10 -21.84
CA ILE A 36 7.49 -11.08 -22.15
C ILE A 36 6.62 -10.66 -23.34
N GLY A 37 7.03 -9.63 -24.07
CA GLY A 37 6.37 -9.17 -25.29
C GLY A 37 5.04 -8.45 -25.09
N LEU A 38 4.73 -8.00 -23.87
CA LEU A 38 3.53 -7.21 -23.60
C LEU A 38 3.79 -5.72 -23.89
N LYS A 39 2.84 -5.08 -24.53
CA LYS A 39 2.84 -3.64 -24.81
C LYS A 39 2.09 -2.89 -23.72
N VAL A 40 2.70 -1.85 -23.18
CA VAL A 40 2.09 -1.03 -22.13
C VAL A 40 1.58 0.29 -22.71
N PHE A 41 0.31 0.55 -22.54
CA PHE A 41 -0.31 1.83 -22.87
C PHE A 41 -0.71 2.54 -21.59
N VAL A 42 -0.14 3.73 -21.35
CA VAL A 42 -0.46 4.58 -20.18
C VAL A 42 -1.36 5.71 -20.62
N GLY A 43 -2.47 5.93 -19.91
CA GLY A 43 -3.38 7.01 -20.24
C GLY A 43 -4.51 7.18 -19.26
N ASN A 44 -5.33 8.18 -19.53
CA ASN A 44 -6.53 8.46 -18.76
C ASN A 44 -7.62 7.41 -19.05
N GLU A 45 -8.10 6.74 -18.01
CA GLU A 45 -9.08 5.66 -18.13
C GLU A 45 -10.41 6.11 -18.75
N ASP A 46 -10.85 7.35 -18.45
CA ASP A 46 -12.13 7.87 -18.92
C ASP A 46 -12.11 8.15 -20.43
N LYS A 47 -10.94 8.58 -20.95
CA LYS A 47 -10.76 9.00 -22.34
C LYS A 47 -10.33 7.84 -23.23
N VAL A 48 -9.39 7.05 -22.76
CA VAL A 48 -8.65 6.10 -23.60
C VAL A 48 -9.35 4.76 -23.73
N LEU A 49 -9.94 4.22 -22.65
CA LEU A 49 -10.57 2.90 -22.70
C LEU A 49 -11.69 2.79 -23.72
N GLU A 50 -12.38 3.88 -24.04
CA GLU A 50 -13.40 3.89 -25.09
C GLU A 50 -12.82 3.91 -26.49
N GLN A 51 -11.68 4.58 -26.67
CA GLN A 51 -11.03 4.77 -27.97
C GLN A 51 -10.21 3.55 -28.41
N LEU A 52 -9.78 2.73 -27.47
CA LEU A 52 -9.07 1.48 -27.79
C LEU A 52 -10.00 0.55 -28.59
N LYS A 53 -9.61 0.15 -29.78
CA LYS A 53 -10.36 -0.79 -30.63
C LYS A 53 -10.04 -2.25 -30.32
N GLU A 54 -8.88 -2.50 -29.73
CA GLU A 54 -8.34 -3.84 -29.48
C GLU A 54 -8.76 -4.34 -28.08
N ASP A 55 -8.77 -5.66 -27.94
CA ASP A 55 -8.82 -6.32 -26.65
C ASP A 55 -7.57 -5.98 -25.83
N ILE A 56 -7.64 -6.16 -24.52
CA ILE A 56 -6.53 -5.94 -23.62
C ILE A 56 -6.31 -7.15 -22.70
N VAL A 57 -5.07 -7.43 -22.35
CA VAL A 57 -4.72 -8.48 -21.38
C VAL A 57 -5.25 -8.11 -19.99
N CYS A 58 -5.00 -6.88 -19.58
CA CYS A 58 -5.52 -6.31 -18.32
C CYS A 58 -5.50 -4.79 -18.35
N GLY A 59 -6.32 -4.21 -17.47
CA GLY A 59 -6.26 -2.80 -17.10
C GLY A 59 -5.86 -2.65 -15.64
N ILE A 60 -4.89 -1.78 -15.36
CA ILE A 60 -4.38 -1.51 -14.02
C ILE A 60 -4.80 -0.11 -13.61
N LEU A 61 -5.54 -0.03 -12.50
CA LEU A 61 -6.08 1.20 -11.93
C LEU A 61 -5.51 1.39 -10.51
N GLN A 62 -5.45 2.64 -10.05
CA GLN A 62 -4.98 3.00 -8.71
C GLN A 62 -6.12 3.54 -7.85
N TYR A 63 -6.18 3.14 -6.56
CA TYR A 63 -7.25 3.53 -5.65
C TYR A 63 -6.76 3.63 -4.19
N PRO A 64 -6.63 4.84 -3.62
CA PRO A 64 -6.72 6.18 -4.25
C PRO A 64 -5.66 6.43 -5.32
N GLY A 65 -5.87 7.44 -6.16
CA GLY A 65 -4.93 7.85 -7.21
C GLY A 65 -3.62 8.43 -6.66
N THR A 66 -2.61 8.55 -7.53
CA THR A 66 -1.28 9.05 -7.14
C THR A 66 -1.28 10.51 -6.66
N LEU A 67 -2.29 11.27 -7.04
CA LEU A 67 -2.49 12.66 -6.59
C LEU A 67 -3.41 12.75 -5.36
N GLY A 68 -3.78 11.60 -4.78
CA GLY A 68 -4.63 11.49 -3.60
C GLY A 68 -6.12 11.46 -3.92
N ASP A 69 -6.52 11.65 -5.17
CA ASP A 69 -7.90 11.69 -5.60
C ASP A 69 -8.61 10.33 -5.44
N ILE A 70 -9.87 10.39 -5.05
CA ILE A 70 -10.75 9.23 -4.95
C ILE A 70 -11.84 9.34 -6.01
N LYS A 71 -11.73 8.51 -7.04
CA LYS A 71 -12.72 8.33 -8.10
C LYS A 71 -13.36 6.96 -8.00
N ASP A 72 -14.56 6.81 -8.51
CA ASP A 72 -15.21 5.50 -8.64
C ASP A 72 -14.62 4.76 -9.85
N PRO A 73 -13.90 3.65 -9.65
CA PRO A 73 -13.29 2.92 -10.75
C PRO A 73 -14.26 1.96 -11.45
N SER A 74 -15.50 1.85 -11.01
CA SER A 74 -16.46 0.82 -11.48
C SER A 74 -16.74 0.92 -12.99
N GLU A 75 -16.84 2.13 -13.53
CA GLU A 75 -17.03 2.33 -14.96
C GLU A 75 -15.80 1.91 -15.77
N ALA A 76 -14.60 2.31 -15.33
CA ALA A 76 -13.34 1.89 -15.96
C ALA A 76 -13.17 0.36 -15.91
N ILE A 77 -13.49 -0.27 -14.78
CA ILE A 77 -13.50 -1.73 -14.64
C ILE A 77 -14.46 -2.37 -15.65
N SER A 78 -15.65 -1.83 -15.80
CA SER A 78 -16.62 -2.32 -16.79
C SER A 78 -16.09 -2.21 -18.23
N LYS A 79 -15.44 -1.08 -18.56
CA LYS A 79 -14.81 -0.87 -19.89
C LYS A 79 -13.67 -1.86 -20.13
N ILE A 80 -12.85 -2.15 -19.11
CA ILE A 80 -11.79 -3.17 -19.16
C ILE A 80 -12.39 -4.56 -19.48
N HIS A 81 -13.46 -4.94 -18.77
CA HIS A 81 -14.14 -6.22 -18.99
C HIS A 81 -14.76 -6.33 -20.40
N LYS A 82 -15.34 -5.26 -20.92
CA LYS A 82 -15.87 -5.23 -22.30
C LYS A 82 -14.79 -5.47 -23.37
N LYS A 83 -13.51 -5.27 -23.02
CA LYS A 83 -12.33 -5.55 -23.85
C LYS A 83 -11.63 -6.86 -23.47
N ASN A 84 -12.37 -7.80 -22.92
CA ASN A 84 -11.90 -9.11 -22.46
C ASN A 84 -10.76 -9.06 -21.43
N GLY A 85 -10.37 -7.87 -20.95
CA GLY A 85 -9.29 -7.64 -20.01
C GLY A 85 -9.65 -8.00 -18.56
N LYS A 86 -8.61 -8.28 -17.76
CA LYS A 86 -8.76 -8.42 -16.30
C LYS A 86 -8.52 -7.08 -15.62
N ALA A 87 -9.44 -6.67 -14.75
CA ALA A 87 -9.32 -5.43 -13.98
C ALA A 87 -8.48 -5.66 -12.73
N ILE A 88 -7.35 -4.96 -12.64
CA ILE A 88 -6.42 -4.98 -11.51
C ILE A 88 -6.54 -3.64 -10.78
N LEU A 89 -6.85 -3.68 -9.48
CA LEU A 89 -6.92 -2.48 -8.66
C LEU A 89 -5.74 -2.47 -7.68
N ALA A 90 -4.83 -1.52 -7.86
CA ALA A 90 -3.77 -1.23 -6.91
C ALA A 90 -4.35 -0.34 -5.79
N CYS A 91 -4.26 -0.80 -4.54
CA CYS A 91 -4.99 -0.17 -3.43
C CYS A 91 -4.16 0.01 -2.17
N ASP A 92 -4.58 0.99 -1.38
CA ASP A 92 -4.09 1.22 -0.04
C ASP A 92 -4.97 0.48 0.98
N LEU A 93 -4.37 -0.40 1.79
CA LEU A 93 -5.09 -1.18 2.81
C LEU A 93 -5.77 -0.32 3.87
N LEU A 94 -5.17 0.81 4.25
CA LEU A 94 -5.75 1.68 5.27
C LEU A 94 -6.95 2.46 4.72
N ALA A 95 -6.88 2.89 3.46
CA ALA A 95 -8.01 3.51 2.77
C ALA A 95 -9.19 2.53 2.64
N LEU A 96 -8.92 1.24 2.39
CA LEU A 96 -9.96 0.20 2.30
C LEU A 96 -10.69 -0.06 3.63
N ALA A 97 -10.21 0.45 4.76
CA ALA A 97 -10.98 0.44 6.00
C ALA A 97 -12.23 1.34 5.93
N LYS A 98 -12.23 2.34 5.03
CA LYS A 98 -13.30 3.34 4.86
C LYS A 98 -13.97 3.26 3.49
N LEU A 99 -13.27 2.76 2.47
CA LEU A 99 -13.72 2.73 1.08
C LEU A 99 -14.17 1.33 0.66
N LYS A 100 -15.07 1.25 -0.30
CA LYS A 100 -15.50 -0.01 -0.91
C LYS A 100 -14.30 -0.83 -1.37
N THR A 101 -14.42 -2.13 -1.18
CA THR A 101 -13.37 -3.08 -1.56
C THR A 101 -13.27 -3.24 -3.07
N PRO A 102 -12.10 -3.68 -3.58
CA PRO A 102 -11.95 -4.04 -4.99
C PRO A 102 -13.02 -5.01 -5.50
N ARG A 103 -13.43 -5.97 -4.65
CA ARG A 103 -14.52 -6.92 -4.99
C ARG A 103 -15.86 -6.22 -5.19
N GLU A 104 -16.24 -5.29 -4.29
CA GLU A 104 -17.50 -4.54 -4.38
C GLU A 104 -17.53 -3.61 -5.60
N LEU A 105 -16.33 -3.19 -6.07
CA LEU A 105 -16.14 -2.38 -7.27
C LEU A 105 -16.04 -3.22 -8.56
N GLY A 106 -16.03 -4.56 -8.46
CA GLY A 106 -15.99 -5.47 -9.59
C GLY A 106 -14.60 -5.88 -10.08
N ALA A 107 -13.52 -5.49 -9.42
CA ALA A 107 -12.16 -5.86 -9.81
C ALA A 107 -11.91 -7.38 -9.72
N ASP A 108 -11.07 -7.88 -10.61
CA ASP A 108 -10.66 -9.29 -10.64
C ASP A 108 -9.49 -9.57 -9.72
N ILE A 109 -8.60 -8.59 -9.59
CA ILE A 109 -7.34 -8.70 -8.84
C ILE A 109 -7.16 -7.42 -8.02
N ALA A 110 -6.73 -7.58 -6.78
CA ALA A 110 -6.29 -6.49 -5.92
C ALA A 110 -4.83 -6.70 -5.53
N VAL A 111 -4.03 -5.64 -5.62
CA VAL A 111 -2.62 -5.64 -5.24
C VAL A 111 -2.30 -4.39 -4.43
N GLY A 112 -1.24 -4.45 -3.64
CA GLY A 112 -0.75 -3.28 -2.91
C GLY A 112 0.35 -3.64 -1.94
N SER A 113 0.89 -2.63 -1.27
CA SER A 113 1.85 -2.79 -0.18
C SER A 113 1.13 -2.99 1.16
N SER A 114 1.68 -3.83 2.02
CA SER A 114 1.25 -3.94 3.41
C SER A 114 2.09 -3.10 4.38
N GLN A 115 2.98 -2.26 3.86
CA GLN A 115 3.92 -1.46 4.66
C GLN A 115 3.21 -0.57 5.70
N ARG A 116 2.05 -0.03 5.38
CA ARG A 116 1.24 0.78 6.32
C ARG A 116 0.77 0.02 7.56
N PHE A 117 0.89 -1.28 7.57
CA PHE A 117 0.54 -2.13 8.71
C PHE A 117 1.79 -2.43 9.54
N GLY A 118 2.38 -1.38 10.13
CA GLY A 118 3.42 -1.47 11.14
C GLY A 118 4.86 -1.59 10.62
N ILE A 119 5.10 -1.49 9.32
CA ILE A 119 6.47 -1.56 8.77
C ILE A 119 7.02 -0.15 8.58
N PRO A 120 8.17 0.19 9.17
CA PRO A 120 8.80 1.48 8.94
C PRO A 120 9.31 1.61 7.50
N MET A 121 9.45 2.85 7.03
CA MET A 121 9.92 3.13 5.67
C MET A 121 11.36 2.69 5.41
N GLY A 122 12.25 2.81 6.41
CA GLY A 122 13.59 2.26 6.39
C GLY A 122 14.42 2.59 5.15
N TYR A 123 14.29 3.80 4.61
CA TYR A 123 14.96 4.24 3.38
C TYR A 123 14.60 3.40 2.14
N GLY A 124 13.39 2.90 2.06
CA GLY A 124 12.96 1.95 1.03
C GLY A 124 13.32 0.49 1.34
N GLY A 125 13.56 0.18 2.60
CA GLY A 125 13.85 -1.16 3.08
C GLY A 125 12.71 -2.15 2.77
N PRO A 126 12.92 -3.44 3.03
CA PRO A 126 11.99 -4.48 2.61
C PRO A 126 10.63 -4.33 3.28
N HIS A 127 9.58 -4.59 2.53
CA HIS A 127 8.20 -4.66 2.99
C HIS A 127 7.46 -5.77 2.25
N ALA A 128 6.36 -6.25 2.81
CA ALA A 128 5.50 -7.21 2.15
C ALA A 128 4.46 -6.51 1.28
N ALA A 129 4.02 -7.21 0.27
CA ALA A 129 2.88 -6.84 -0.57
C ALA A 129 1.75 -7.84 -0.38
N PHE A 130 0.55 -7.46 -0.74
CA PHE A 130 -0.58 -8.37 -0.82
C PHE A 130 -1.04 -8.57 -2.25
N PHE A 131 -1.61 -9.73 -2.49
CA PHE A 131 -2.24 -10.12 -3.74
C PHE A 131 -3.52 -10.87 -3.41
N ALA A 132 -4.64 -10.39 -3.92
CA ALA A 132 -5.93 -11.04 -3.77
C ALA A 132 -6.61 -11.19 -5.13
N THR A 133 -7.30 -12.30 -5.35
CA THR A 133 -8.01 -12.56 -6.60
C THR A 133 -9.22 -13.46 -6.36
N LYS A 134 -10.04 -13.63 -7.39
CA LYS A 134 -11.19 -14.56 -7.38
C LYS A 134 -10.73 -16.01 -7.22
N ASP A 135 -11.53 -16.84 -6.56
CA ASP A 135 -11.18 -18.25 -6.32
C ASP A 135 -10.97 -19.03 -7.63
N GLU A 136 -11.71 -18.70 -8.67
CA GLU A 136 -11.56 -19.31 -9.99
C GLU A 136 -10.15 -19.14 -10.60
N TYR A 137 -9.41 -18.10 -10.22
CA TYR A 137 -8.07 -17.82 -10.73
C TYR A 137 -6.93 -18.41 -9.89
N LYS A 138 -7.24 -19.09 -8.79
CA LYS A 138 -6.24 -19.64 -7.85
C LYS A 138 -5.18 -20.52 -8.51
N ARG A 139 -5.54 -21.26 -9.57
CA ARG A 139 -4.58 -22.12 -10.30
C ARG A 139 -3.56 -21.36 -11.12
N SER A 140 -3.90 -20.12 -11.56
CA SER A 140 -3.03 -19.26 -12.36
C SER A 140 -2.32 -18.19 -11.53
N MET A 141 -2.65 -18.08 -10.23
CA MET A 141 -2.06 -17.11 -9.33
C MET A 141 -0.55 -17.35 -9.17
N PRO A 142 0.29 -16.30 -9.19
CA PRO A 142 1.72 -16.45 -8.90
C PRO A 142 1.96 -16.79 -7.43
N GLY A 143 3.14 -17.34 -7.13
CA GLY A 143 3.56 -17.64 -5.77
C GLY A 143 3.04 -18.97 -5.21
N ARG A 144 3.31 -19.18 -3.94
CA ARG A 144 2.94 -20.37 -3.20
C ARG A 144 1.58 -20.19 -2.52
N ILE A 145 0.79 -21.24 -2.49
CA ILE A 145 -0.48 -21.29 -1.75
C ILE A 145 -0.35 -22.35 -0.67
N VAL A 146 -0.62 -21.96 0.57
CA VAL A 146 -0.69 -22.86 1.72
C VAL A 146 -2.14 -23.23 1.95
N GLY A 147 -2.42 -24.53 1.99
CA GLY A 147 -3.73 -25.08 2.30
C GLY A 147 -3.80 -25.65 3.70
N VAL A 148 -4.99 -25.71 4.25
CA VAL A 148 -5.28 -26.40 5.51
C VAL A 148 -5.61 -27.86 5.20
N SER A 149 -4.93 -28.77 5.90
CA SER A 149 -5.11 -30.21 5.83
C SER A 149 -5.23 -30.78 7.25
N VAL A 150 -5.11 -32.08 7.39
CA VAL A 150 -5.01 -32.77 8.66
C VAL A 150 -3.78 -33.67 8.68
N ASP A 151 -3.16 -33.80 9.84
CA ASP A 151 -2.07 -34.74 10.07
C ASP A 151 -2.63 -36.19 10.28
N ARG A 152 -1.74 -37.15 10.50
CA ARG A 152 -2.10 -38.54 10.75
C ARG A 152 -2.96 -38.78 12.03
N HIS A 153 -2.99 -37.79 12.91
CA HIS A 153 -3.74 -37.80 14.17
C HIS A 153 -5.05 -37.02 14.09
N GLY A 154 -5.40 -36.48 12.91
CA GLY A 154 -6.60 -35.67 12.70
C GLY A 154 -6.46 -34.19 13.12
N ASN A 155 -5.30 -33.73 13.55
CA ASN A 155 -5.07 -32.35 13.89
C ASN A 155 -4.90 -31.47 12.62
N LYS A 156 -5.27 -30.20 12.71
CA LYS A 156 -5.03 -29.24 11.62
C LYS A 156 -3.55 -29.13 11.29
N ALA A 157 -3.21 -29.31 10.03
CA ALA A 157 -1.86 -29.18 9.50
C ALA A 157 -1.86 -28.31 8.25
N TYR A 158 -0.76 -27.61 8.02
CA TYR A 158 -0.58 -26.77 6.82
C TYR A 158 0.31 -27.49 5.81
N ARG A 159 -0.03 -27.35 4.55
CA ARG A 159 0.76 -27.90 3.45
C ARG A 159 0.71 -26.99 2.24
N LEU A 160 1.74 -27.05 1.41
CA LEU A 160 1.70 -26.42 0.10
C LEU A 160 0.61 -27.03 -0.76
N SER A 161 -0.23 -26.20 -1.33
CA SER A 161 -1.29 -26.58 -2.26
C SER A 161 -0.90 -26.25 -3.68
N LEU A 162 -1.40 -27.05 -4.65
CA LEU A 162 -1.13 -26.83 -6.07
C LEU A 162 0.37 -26.89 -6.41
N GLN A 163 1.07 -27.89 -5.97
CA GLN A 163 2.53 -28.09 -5.98
C GLN A 163 3.22 -27.92 -7.35
N THR A 164 2.50 -28.03 -8.46
CA THR A 164 3.07 -27.83 -9.81
C THR A 164 3.64 -26.43 -10.04
N ARG A 165 3.55 -25.53 -9.07
CA ARG A 165 4.06 -24.16 -9.09
C ARG A 165 5.52 -24.04 -8.66
N GLU A 166 6.07 -25.08 -8.05
CA GLU A 166 7.43 -25.07 -7.53
C GLU A 166 8.44 -25.44 -8.59
N GLN A 167 9.53 -24.67 -8.69
CA GLN A 167 10.57 -24.88 -9.69
C GLN A 167 11.29 -26.24 -9.55
N HIS A 168 11.35 -26.80 -8.36
CA HIS A 168 11.96 -28.12 -8.12
C HIS A 168 11.07 -29.29 -8.60
N ILE A 169 9.80 -29.02 -8.88
CA ILE A 169 8.86 -30.02 -9.43
C ILE A 169 8.77 -29.89 -10.94
N ARG A 170 8.56 -28.69 -11.46
CA ARG A 170 8.47 -28.40 -12.89
C ARG A 170 8.98 -26.98 -13.16
N ARG A 171 10.28 -26.85 -13.42
CA ARG A 171 10.96 -25.57 -13.55
C ARG A 171 10.36 -24.67 -14.65
N ASP A 172 10.03 -25.25 -15.78
CA ASP A 172 9.45 -24.57 -16.94
C ASP A 172 8.01 -24.08 -16.73
N LYS A 173 7.28 -24.70 -15.79
CA LYS A 173 5.89 -24.37 -15.47
C LYS A 173 5.71 -23.72 -14.11
N ALA A 174 6.78 -23.43 -13.39
CA ALA A 174 6.73 -22.77 -12.10
C ALA A 174 6.14 -21.36 -12.23
N THR A 175 5.22 -21.01 -11.34
CA THR A 175 4.63 -19.66 -11.30
C THR A 175 5.47 -18.66 -10.54
N SER A 176 6.46 -19.14 -9.78
CA SER A 176 7.41 -18.33 -9.04
C SER A 176 8.73 -19.08 -8.90
N ASN A 177 9.83 -18.40 -9.24
CA ASN A 177 11.20 -18.88 -9.07
C ASN A 177 11.93 -18.10 -7.96
N ILE A 178 11.20 -17.50 -7.04
CA ILE A 178 11.76 -16.73 -5.93
C ILE A 178 12.11 -17.68 -4.79
N CYS A 179 13.36 -17.62 -4.34
CA CYS A 179 13.86 -18.43 -3.23
C CYS A 179 13.34 -17.90 -1.87
N THR A 180 13.43 -16.60 -1.66
CA THR A 180 13.11 -15.94 -0.38
C THR A 180 11.93 -15.00 -0.56
N ALA A 181 10.94 -15.12 0.33
CA ALA A 181 9.80 -14.22 0.43
C ALA A 181 9.96 -13.28 1.63
N GLN A 182 9.23 -12.16 1.62
CA GLN A 182 9.19 -11.19 2.72
C GLN A 182 8.29 -11.69 3.87
N ALA A 183 8.60 -12.86 4.42
CA ALA A 183 7.76 -13.55 5.38
C ALA A 183 7.66 -12.80 6.73
N LEU A 184 8.79 -12.32 7.28
CA LEU A 184 8.78 -11.58 8.54
C LEU A 184 7.92 -10.31 8.46
N LEU A 185 8.02 -9.57 7.37
CA LEU A 185 7.27 -8.33 7.19
C LEU A 185 5.77 -8.60 6.96
N ALA A 186 5.42 -9.71 6.32
CA ALA A 186 4.04 -10.18 6.25
C ALA A 186 3.50 -10.56 7.63
N ILE A 187 4.32 -11.21 8.47
CA ILE A 187 3.96 -11.55 9.86
C ILE A 187 3.76 -10.27 10.69
N VAL A 188 4.64 -9.27 10.57
CA VAL A 188 4.49 -7.98 11.27
C VAL A 188 3.20 -7.29 10.84
N SER A 189 2.89 -7.26 9.55
CA SER A 189 1.63 -6.68 9.04
C SER A 189 0.40 -7.42 9.58
N ALA A 190 0.45 -8.75 9.66
CA ALA A 190 -0.61 -9.56 10.26
C ALA A 190 -0.75 -9.29 11.77
N ALA A 191 0.37 -9.20 12.50
CA ALA A 191 0.39 -8.88 13.91
C ALA A 191 -0.18 -7.49 14.20
N TYR A 192 0.13 -6.50 13.36
CA TYR A 192 -0.47 -5.16 13.42
C TYR A 192 -2.00 -5.25 13.28
N ALA A 193 -2.49 -5.99 12.28
CA ALA A 193 -3.92 -6.17 12.07
C ALA A 193 -4.60 -6.94 13.25
N ILE A 194 -3.91 -7.90 13.84
CA ILE A 194 -4.39 -8.65 15.02
C ILE A 194 -4.47 -7.74 16.24
N TYR A 195 -3.43 -6.94 16.49
CA TYR A 195 -3.37 -6.05 17.65
C TYR A 195 -4.42 -4.94 17.60
N HIS A 196 -4.51 -4.24 16.48
CA HIS A 196 -5.46 -3.13 16.31
C HIS A 196 -6.89 -3.62 16.02
N GLY A 197 -7.04 -4.71 15.30
CA GLY A 197 -8.30 -5.25 14.81
C GLY A 197 -9.13 -4.28 13.97
N PRO A 198 -10.36 -4.64 13.61
CA PRO A 198 -11.17 -3.82 12.71
C PRO A 198 -11.41 -2.41 13.25
N ASP A 199 -11.74 -2.27 14.53
CA ASP A 199 -12.04 -0.97 15.13
C ASP A 199 -10.81 -0.08 15.28
N GLY A 200 -9.65 -0.65 15.66
CA GLY A 200 -8.41 0.10 15.77
C GLY A 200 -7.94 0.60 14.41
N ILE A 201 -7.96 -0.26 13.38
CA ILE A 201 -7.61 0.13 12.01
C ILE A 201 -8.56 1.21 11.48
N LYS A 202 -9.85 1.09 11.76
CA LYS A 202 -10.84 2.11 11.40
C LYS A 202 -10.53 3.46 12.05
N LYS A 203 -10.21 3.48 13.37
CA LYS A 203 -9.83 4.70 14.08
C LYS A 203 -8.56 5.33 13.53
N ILE A 204 -7.54 4.52 13.20
CA ILE A 204 -6.30 4.99 12.56
C ILE A 204 -6.62 5.63 11.21
N SER A 205 -7.40 4.94 10.37
CA SER A 205 -7.83 5.43 9.06
C SER A 205 -8.60 6.76 9.17
N GLU A 206 -9.53 6.87 10.11
CA GLU A 206 -10.29 8.08 10.38
C GLU A 206 -9.40 9.25 10.80
N ARG A 207 -8.47 9.00 11.72
CA ARG A 207 -7.53 10.01 12.21
C ARG A 207 -6.63 10.54 11.10
N VAL A 208 -6.08 9.65 10.28
CA VAL A 208 -5.21 10.03 9.15
C VAL A 208 -5.98 10.89 8.15
N SER A 209 -7.16 10.45 7.75
CA SER A 209 -8.01 11.20 6.83
C SER A 209 -8.47 12.55 7.40
N GLN A 210 -8.69 12.63 8.72
CA GLN A 210 -9.03 13.88 9.40
C GLN A 210 -7.86 14.89 9.38
N LEU A 211 -6.63 14.43 9.58
CA LEU A 211 -5.44 15.31 9.49
C LEU A 211 -5.31 15.91 8.08
N ALA A 212 -5.48 15.08 7.05
CA ALA A 212 -5.47 15.53 5.66
C ALA A 212 -6.57 16.55 5.38
N LYS A 213 -7.80 16.31 5.89
CA LYS A 213 -8.91 17.23 5.73
C LYS A 213 -8.66 18.56 6.44
N ASN A 214 -8.20 18.53 7.68
CA ASN A 214 -7.91 19.74 8.44
C ASN A 214 -6.87 20.61 7.71
N PHE A 215 -5.84 19.98 7.15
CA PHE A 215 -4.85 20.66 6.33
C PHE A 215 -5.49 21.27 5.07
N ALA A 216 -6.25 20.48 4.31
CA ALA A 216 -6.89 20.91 3.07
C ALA A 216 -7.85 22.09 3.30
N ASP A 217 -8.67 22.06 4.36
CA ASP A 217 -9.60 23.14 4.67
C ASP A 217 -8.86 24.45 4.95
N LYS A 218 -7.75 24.39 5.70
CA LYS A 218 -6.92 25.59 5.99
C LYS A 218 -6.20 26.12 4.76
N ILE A 219 -5.72 25.25 3.91
CA ILE A 219 -5.10 25.60 2.64
C ILE A 219 -6.10 26.30 1.72
N LYS A 220 -7.34 25.77 1.61
CA LYS A 220 -8.43 26.42 0.85
C LYS A 220 -8.77 27.79 1.44
N GLN A 221 -8.91 27.91 2.76
CA GLN A 221 -9.15 29.20 3.44
C GLN A 221 -8.06 30.23 3.18
N SER A 222 -6.84 29.79 2.91
CA SER A 222 -5.69 30.65 2.57
C SER A 222 -5.58 30.97 1.08
N GLY A 223 -6.59 30.64 0.28
CA GLY A 223 -6.71 31.00 -1.13
C GLY A 223 -6.01 30.04 -2.10
N TYR A 224 -5.57 28.87 -1.64
CA TYR A 224 -5.07 27.83 -2.53
C TYR A 224 -6.21 26.94 -3.04
N GLU A 225 -6.06 26.46 -4.26
CA GLU A 225 -6.89 25.43 -4.85
C GLU A 225 -6.29 24.05 -4.59
N ILE A 226 -7.12 23.05 -4.35
CA ILE A 226 -6.69 21.65 -4.25
C ILE A 226 -7.16 20.87 -5.48
N TYR A 227 -6.38 19.87 -5.87
CA TYR A 227 -6.60 19.08 -7.08
C TYR A 227 -7.93 18.31 -7.09
N SER A 228 -8.32 17.75 -5.93
CA SER A 228 -9.56 16.98 -5.79
C SER A 228 -10.27 17.30 -4.48
N ASP A 229 -11.60 17.36 -4.51
CA ASP A 229 -12.41 17.49 -3.31
C ASP A 229 -12.50 16.18 -2.51
N TYR A 230 -12.30 15.05 -3.16
CA TYR A 230 -12.32 13.72 -2.53
C TYR A 230 -10.93 13.15 -2.44
N PHE A 231 -10.46 12.93 -1.22
CA PHE A 231 -9.14 12.38 -0.93
C PHE A 231 -9.16 11.60 0.39
N PHE A 232 -8.18 10.71 0.57
CA PHE A 232 -8.05 9.95 1.81
C PHE A 232 -7.03 10.59 2.75
N ASP A 233 -5.75 10.50 2.44
CA ASP A 233 -4.62 10.95 3.28
C ASP A 233 -3.66 11.88 2.53
N THR A 234 -3.78 11.97 1.24
CA THR A 234 -2.91 12.74 0.37
C THR A 234 -3.67 13.91 -0.23
N VAL A 235 -3.12 15.12 -0.06
CA VAL A 235 -3.68 16.37 -0.59
C VAL A 235 -2.72 16.95 -1.60
N THR A 236 -3.17 17.11 -2.85
CA THR A 236 -2.41 17.80 -3.90
C THR A 236 -2.93 19.23 -4.03
N ILE A 237 -2.01 20.18 -3.93
CA ILE A 237 -2.28 21.62 -3.91
C ILE A 237 -1.78 22.22 -5.22
N ILE A 238 -2.62 23.03 -5.88
CA ILE A 238 -2.28 23.79 -7.06
C ILE A 238 -1.62 25.10 -6.59
N THR A 239 -0.31 25.19 -6.74
CA THR A 239 0.53 26.27 -6.19
C THR A 239 1.02 27.24 -7.25
N LYS A 240 0.89 26.89 -8.54
CA LYS A 240 1.27 27.72 -9.70
C LYS A 240 2.69 28.28 -9.55
N GLU A 241 2.88 29.54 -9.74
CA GLU A 241 4.18 30.23 -9.68
C GLU A 241 4.86 30.16 -8.29
N LYS A 242 4.10 29.82 -7.24
CA LYS A 242 4.63 29.72 -5.86
C LYS A 242 5.28 28.36 -5.56
N THR A 243 5.17 27.40 -6.49
CA THR A 243 5.61 25.99 -6.29
C THR A 243 7.06 25.90 -5.80
N ASP A 244 8.00 26.53 -6.50
CA ASP A 244 9.42 26.46 -6.16
C ASP A 244 9.75 27.17 -4.85
N GLN A 245 9.09 28.28 -4.57
CA GLN A 245 9.28 29.01 -3.31
C GLN A 245 8.80 28.17 -2.12
N ILE A 246 7.59 27.58 -2.21
CA ILE A 246 7.02 26.75 -1.14
C ILE A 246 7.88 25.50 -0.94
N TYR A 247 8.33 24.86 -2.02
CA TYR A 247 9.21 23.72 -1.97
C TYR A 247 10.53 24.03 -1.26
N LYS A 248 11.18 25.15 -1.60
CA LYS A 248 12.39 25.64 -0.92
C LYS A 248 12.13 25.94 0.56
N ASN A 249 10.98 26.54 0.89
CA ASN A 249 10.59 26.81 2.28
C ASN A 249 10.44 25.49 3.07
N ALA A 250 9.89 24.45 2.45
CA ALA A 250 9.78 23.13 3.06
C ALA A 250 11.17 22.55 3.36
N LEU A 251 12.08 22.56 2.39
CA LEU A 251 13.45 22.07 2.58
C LEU A 251 14.20 22.85 3.68
N ASN A 252 14.06 24.17 3.71
CA ASN A 252 14.67 25.02 4.75
C ASN A 252 14.15 24.68 6.15
N GLN A 253 12.90 24.26 6.28
CA GLN A 253 12.30 23.78 7.52
C GLN A 253 12.50 22.27 7.75
N LYS A 254 13.31 21.62 6.90
CA LYS A 254 13.62 20.18 6.96
C LYS A 254 12.36 19.31 6.85
N VAL A 255 11.47 19.71 5.96
CA VAL A 255 10.24 19.00 5.62
C VAL A 255 10.28 18.62 4.15
N ASN A 256 10.21 17.33 3.87
CA ASN A 256 10.09 16.83 2.51
C ASN A 256 8.62 16.79 2.10
N ILE A 257 8.28 17.44 1.00
CA ILE A 257 6.98 17.37 0.35
C ILE A 257 7.18 16.94 -1.11
N ARG A 258 6.19 16.31 -1.68
CA ARG A 258 6.29 15.86 -3.08
C ARG A 258 6.09 17.04 -4.02
N LYS A 259 7.08 17.32 -4.87
CA LYS A 259 6.91 18.17 -6.02
C LYS A 259 6.38 17.35 -7.18
N VAL A 260 5.09 17.52 -7.51
CA VAL A 260 4.44 16.78 -8.59
C VAL A 260 4.90 17.26 -9.95
N ASN A 261 4.89 18.60 -10.14
CA ASN A 261 5.37 19.29 -11.34
C ASN A 261 5.67 20.76 -11.01
N SER A 262 5.78 21.62 -12.01
CA SER A 262 6.04 23.05 -11.84
C SER A 262 4.90 23.84 -11.18
N GLU A 263 3.71 23.29 -11.07
CA GLU A 263 2.50 23.99 -10.60
C GLU A 263 1.85 23.32 -9.40
N MET A 264 2.28 22.11 -9.00
CA MET A 264 1.61 21.33 -7.97
C MET A 264 2.58 20.73 -6.96
N LEU A 265 2.17 20.75 -5.70
CA LEU A 265 2.80 20.06 -4.57
C LEU A 265 1.81 19.11 -3.92
N ALA A 266 2.29 17.97 -3.44
CA ALA A 266 1.45 17.02 -2.69
C ALA A 266 2.02 16.74 -1.30
N VAL A 267 1.11 16.53 -0.35
CA VAL A 267 1.41 16.23 1.05
C VAL A 267 0.59 15.03 1.48
N SER A 268 1.25 14.05 2.10
CA SER A 268 0.60 12.84 2.62
C SER A 268 0.70 12.75 4.14
N PHE A 269 -0.29 12.16 4.78
CA PHE A 269 -0.38 11.99 6.23
C PHE A 269 -0.41 10.51 6.61
N ASP A 270 0.21 10.18 7.72
CA ASP A 270 0.20 8.86 8.34
C ASP A 270 -0.18 8.94 9.83
N GLU A 271 -0.25 7.80 10.51
CA GLU A 271 -0.63 7.71 11.92
C GLU A 271 0.40 8.33 12.89
N LYS A 272 1.63 8.57 12.45
CA LYS A 272 2.66 9.23 13.27
C LYS A 272 2.53 10.76 13.28
N LYS A 273 1.74 11.33 12.37
CA LYS A 273 1.53 12.78 12.27
C LYS A 273 0.53 13.27 13.30
N ASN A 274 0.63 14.53 13.63
CA ASN A 274 -0.23 15.20 14.58
C ASN A 274 -0.47 16.66 14.18
N VAL A 275 -1.30 17.37 14.92
CA VAL A 275 -1.64 18.78 14.67
C VAL A 275 -0.40 19.69 14.60
N TYR A 276 0.65 19.40 15.36
CA TYR A 276 1.89 20.18 15.28
C TYR A 276 2.49 20.13 13.87
N ARG A 277 2.49 18.94 13.23
CA ARG A 277 3.00 18.76 11.86
C ARG A 277 2.11 19.43 10.83
N VAL A 278 0.79 19.35 11.01
CA VAL A 278 -0.15 20.10 10.16
C VAL A 278 0.14 21.58 10.24
N ASN A 279 0.33 22.14 11.44
CA ASN A 279 0.64 23.56 11.63
C ASN A 279 2.01 23.96 11.04
N GLN A 280 3.01 23.07 11.09
CA GLN A 280 4.30 23.29 10.43
C GLN A 280 4.11 23.39 8.90
N LEU A 281 3.32 22.50 8.31
CA LEU A 281 3.00 22.55 6.88
C LEU A 281 2.23 23.82 6.52
N LEU A 282 1.23 24.22 7.31
CA LEU A 282 0.50 25.48 7.08
C LEU A 282 1.44 26.70 7.05
N LYS A 283 2.44 26.76 7.93
CA LYS A 283 3.46 27.81 7.92
C LYS A 283 4.31 27.78 6.64
N ILE A 284 4.67 26.59 6.16
CA ILE A 284 5.44 26.42 4.91
C ILE A 284 4.66 27.01 3.73
N PHE A 285 3.35 26.83 3.69
CA PHE A 285 2.47 27.41 2.67
C PHE A 285 2.07 28.86 2.94
N ASN A 286 2.58 29.50 4.00
CA ASN A 286 2.17 30.83 4.46
C ASN A 286 0.64 30.94 4.73
N ALA A 287 0.05 29.89 5.21
CA ALA A 287 -1.36 29.86 5.58
C ALA A 287 -1.56 30.54 6.94
N ALA A 288 -2.57 31.41 7.03
CA ALA A 288 -2.72 32.37 8.14
C ALA A 288 -3.19 31.77 9.46
N GLU A 289 -3.81 30.60 9.44
CA GLU A 289 -4.45 30.04 10.65
C GLU A 289 -3.84 28.72 11.09
N SER A 290 -3.59 28.58 12.40
CA SER A 290 -3.18 27.34 13.03
C SER A 290 -4.37 26.55 13.59
N ILE A 291 -4.25 25.23 13.62
CA ILE A 291 -5.19 24.35 14.27
C ILE A 291 -4.80 24.24 15.75
N LYS A 292 -5.72 24.53 16.68
CA LYS A 292 -5.42 24.59 18.12
C LYS A 292 -5.43 23.21 18.80
N LYS A 293 -6.22 22.26 18.30
CA LYS A 293 -6.35 20.91 18.89
C LYS A 293 -6.84 19.91 17.83
N GLU A 294 -6.55 18.61 18.01
CA GLU A 294 -7.27 17.55 17.31
C GLU A 294 -8.72 17.58 17.82
N ASP A 295 -9.62 18.09 17.00
CA ASP A 295 -11.04 18.08 17.31
C ASP A 295 -11.70 16.93 16.55
N PRO A 296 -12.11 15.87 17.22
CA PRO A 296 -12.76 14.72 16.59
C PRO A 296 -14.15 15.05 16.04
N THR A 297 -14.70 16.22 16.39
CA THR A 297 -16.05 16.64 15.97
C THR A 297 -16.05 17.47 14.67
N VAL A 298 -14.90 17.95 14.22
CA VAL A 298 -14.79 18.81 13.04
C VAL A 298 -14.78 17.99 11.76
N SER A 299 -15.91 18.01 11.10
CA SER A 299 -16.21 17.57 9.72
C SER A 299 -15.72 16.16 9.32
N LEU A 300 -16.66 15.37 8.82
CA LEU A 300 -16.40 14.05 8.23
C LEU A 300 -15.33 14.16 7.11
N PRO A 301 -14.47 13.14 6.95
CA PRO A 301 -13.52 13.08 5.85
C PRO A 301 -14.19 13.32 4.51
N ASN A 302 -13.49 13.97 3.58
CA ASN A 302 -13.96 14.19 2.22
C ASN A 302 -13.93 12.90 1.39
N LEU A 303 -14.77 11.93 1.76
CA LEU A 303 -14.92 10.68 1.05
C LEU A 303 -16.25 10.67 0.30
N PRO A 304 -16.29 10.19 -0.96
CA PRO A 304 -17.54 10.07 -1.71
C PRO A 304 -18.50 9.12 -0.98
N LYS A 305 -19.72 9.58 -0.71
CA LYS A 305 -20.74 8.78 0.00
C LYS A 305 -21.02 7.44 -0.69
N SER A 306 -21.01 7.42 -2.01
CA SER A 306 -21.24 6.23 -2.83
C SER A 306 -20.13 5.18 -2.70
N LEU A 307 -18.94 5.60 -2.31
CA LEU A 307 -17.77 4.73 -2.16
C LEU A 307 -17.46 4.35 -0.70
N LEU A 308 -18.28 4.80 0.26
CA LEU A 308 -18.07 4.40 1.66
C LEU A 308 -18.30 2.90 1.84
N ARG A 309 -17.40 2.28 2.58
CA ARG A 309 -17.48 0.88 2.94
C ARG A 309 -18.56 0.63 3.98
N THR A 310 -19.44 -0.32 3.70
CA THR A 310 -20.45 -0.84 4.63
C THR A 310 -20.17 -2.29 5.04
N SER A 311 -19.34 -2.99 4.27
CA SER A 311 -18.98 -4.39 4.52
C SER A 311 -18.04 -4.52 5.71
N LYS A 312 -18.23 -5.58 6.51
CA LYS A 312 -17.33 -5.95 7.59
C LYS A 312 -15.99 -6.46 7.05
N TYR A 313 -14.96 -6.44 7.88
CA TYR A 313 -13.63 -6.99 7.61
C TYR A 313 -12.97 -7.45 8.90
N LEU A 314 -11.93 -8.29 8.77
CA LEU A 314 -11.21 -8.89 9.90
C LEU A 314 -12.15 -9.57 10.91
N GLU A 315 -13.15 -10.31 10.38
CA GLU A 315 -14.19 -10.97 11.19
C GLU A 315 -13.66 -12.23 11.89
N HIS A 316 -12.53 -12.80 11.44
CA HIS A 316 -11.95 -13.96 12.10
C HIS A 316 -11.61 -13.65 13.57
N PRO A 317 -11.88 -14.56 14.52
CA PRO A 317 -11.69 -14.32 15.96
C PRO A 317 -10.29 -13.83 16.34
N VAL A 318 -9.25 -14.24 15.62
CA VAL A 318 -7.86 -13.80 15.87
C VAL A 318 -7.70 -12.29 15.84
N PHE A 319 -8.44 -11.59 15.00
CA PHE A 319 -8.40 -10.12 14.89
C PHE A 319 -9.23 -9.43 15.99
N ASN A 320 -9.84 -10.20 16.88
CA ASN A 320 -10.73 -9.70 17.92
C ASN A 320 -10.35 -10.18 19.33
N SER A 321 -9.20 -10.83 19.49
CA SER A 321 -8.83 -11.51 20.73
C SER A 321 -7.60 -10.94 21.45
N TYR A 322 -6.65 -10.33 20.74
CA TYR A 322 -5.34 -9.98 21.32
C TYR A 322 -5.11 -8.46 21.22
N ARG A 323 -5.63 -7.71 22.21
CA ARG A 323 -5.70 -6.24 22.22
C ARG A 323 -4.73 -5.55 23.19
N SER A 324 -4.06 -6.30 24.03
CA SER A 324 -3.07 -5.80 24.97
C SER A 324 -1.68 -6.35 24.66
N GLU A 325 -0.65 -5.65 25.12
CA GLU A 325 0.74 -6.11 25.00
C GLU A 325 0.92 -7.53 25.55
N THR A 326 0.40 -7.78 26.75
CA THR A 326 0.52 -9.10 27.41
C THR A 326 -0.17 -10.21 26.60
N GLU A 327 -1.36 -9.96 26.09
CA GLU A 327 -2.08 -10.93 25.26
C GLU A 327 -1.34 -11.21 23.96
N MET A 328 -0.80 -10.17 23.33
CA MET A 328 -0.03 -10.30 22.10
C MET A 328 1.26 -11.09 22.31
N LEU A 329 2.01 -10.80 23.37
CA LEU A 329 3.22 -11.55 23.73
C LEU A 329 2.92 -13.02 23.96
N ARG A 330 1.86 -13.34 24.70
CA ARG A 330 1.42 -14.72 24.93
C ARG A 330 0.98 -15.40 23.63
N TYR A 331 0.33 -14.67 22.74
CA TYR A 331 -0.06 -15.19 21.44
C TYR A 331 1.15 -15.49 20.55
N LEU A 332 2.11 -14.59 20.48
CA LEU A 332 3.36 -14.81 19.74
C LEU A 332 4.13 -16.03 20.29
N LYS A 333 4.22 -16.14 21.60
CA LYS A 333 4.82 -17.33 22.23
C LYS A 333 4.09 -18.62 21.90
N LYS A 334 2.77 -18.61 21.91
CA LYS A 334 1.92 -19.76 21.50
C LYS A 334 2.18 -20.16 20.05
N LEU A 335 2.44 -19.20 19.15
CA LEU A 335 2.77 -19.50 17.76
C LEU A 335 4.21 -20.08 17.64
N GLU A 336 5.16 -19.48 18.35
CA GLU A 336 6.54 -19.97 18.41
C GLU A 336 6.60 -21.43 18.89
N ASP A 337 5.78 -21.79 19.90
CA ASP A 337 5.77 -23.12 20.50
C ASP A 337 5.22 -24.21 19.58
N LYS A 338 4.59 -23.85 18.47
CA LYS A 338 4.09 -24.81 17.47
C LYS A 338 5.13 -25.34 16.51
N ASP A 339 6.30 -24.71 16.46
CA ASP A 339 7.34 -25.07 15.51
C ASP A 339 8.72 -24.99 16.18
N ILE A 340 9.76 -25.26 15.41
CA ILE A 340 11.16 -25.18 15.84
C ILE A 340 11.51 -23.70 16.09
N ALA A 341 12.11 -23.42 17.27
CA ALA A 341 12.57 -22.10 17.66
C ALA A 341 14.04 -22.14 18.06
N LEU A 342 14.76 -21.03 17.86
CA LEU A 342 16.20 -20.93 18.09
C LEU A 342 16.63 -21.19 19.54
N ASN A 343 15.74 -20.91 20.48
CA ASN A 343 16.00 -21.13 21.93
C ASN A 343 15.86 -22.60 22.36
N ARG A 344 15.46 -23.49 21.47
CA ARG A 344 15.22 -24.92 21.78
C ARG A 344 15.62 -25.89 20.66
N THR A 345 16.42 -25.45 19.73
CA THR A 345 16.94 -26.29 18.65
C THR A 345 18.39 -25.98 18.37
N MET A 346 19.14 -27.02 18.00
CA MET A 346 20.50 -26.92 17.49
C MET A 346 20.59 -27.09 15.97
N ILE A 347 19.46 -27.22 15.29
CA ILE A 347 19.44 -27.42 13.84
C ILE A 347 19.76 -26.09 13.15
N ALA A 348 20.88 -26.08 12.40
CA ALA A 348 21.18 -25.02 11.45
C ALA A 348 20.17 -25.09 10.32
N LEU A 349 19.20 -24.21 10.32
CA LEU A 349 18.25 -24.08 9.23
C LEU A 349 18.93 -23.46 8.00
N GLY A 350 18.58 -23.93 6.80
CA GLY A 350 19.23 -23.54 5.54
C GLY A 350 19.07 -22.10 5.08
N SER A 351 18.46 -21.21 5.85
CA SER A 351 18.21 -19.83 5.49
C SER A 351 19.31 -18.85 5.92
N CYS A 352 20.56 -19.25 5.79
CA CYS A 352 21.70 -18.38 6.08
C CYS A 352 21.88 -18.03 7.57
N THR A 353 22.92 -17.29 7.85
CA THR A 353 23.39 -16.96 9.20
C THR A 353 22.55 -15.91 9.94
N MET A 354 21.64 -15.22 9.26
CA MET A 354 20.92 -14.03 9.76
C MET A 354 19.99 -14.27 10.96
N LYS A 355 19.64 -15.50 11.25
CA LYS A 355 18.75 -15.85 12.38
C LYS A 355 19.45 -15.93 13.74
N LEU A 356 20.74 -15.80 13.77
CA LEU A 356 21.54 -15.83 15.00
C LEU A 356 21.97 -14.42 15.46
N ASN A 357 21.38 -13.38 14.90
CA ASN A 357 21.65 -12.01 15.32
C ASN A 357 21.26 -11.82 16.79
N SER A 358 22.11 -11.15 17.54
CA SER A 358 21.77 -10.75 18.89
C SER A 358 20.66 -9.68 18.90
N THR A 359 19.94 -9.59 20.00
CA THR A 359 18.95 -8.51 20.17
C THR A 359 19.57 -7.12 20.02
N ALA A 360 20.80 -6.94 20.46
CA ALA A 360 21.54 -5.68 20.33
C ALA A 360 21.78 -5.29 18.85
N GLU A 361 22.00 -6.25 17.96
CA GLU A 361 22.15 -6.00 16.51
C GLU A 361 20.83 -5.56 15.85
N MET A 362 19.68 -5.92 16.44
CA MET A 362 18.37 -5.56 15.95
C MET A 362 17.89 -4.18 16.43
N ILE A 363 18.46 -3.64 17.51
CA ILE A 363 18.07 -2.34 18.07
C ILE A 363 18.15 -1.20 17.04
N PRO A 364 19.19 -1.08 16.20
CA PRO A 364 19.30 0.01 15.21
C PRO A 364 18.11 0.09 14.24
N ILE A 365 17.41 -1.01 13.96
CA ILE A 365 16.23 -1.03 13.09
C ILE A 365 15.10 -0.15 13.64
N SER A 366 15.06 0.05 14.96
CA SER A 366 14.06 0.88 15.64
C SER A 366 14.49 2.36 15.79
N TRP A 367 15.74 2.71 15.47
CA TRP A 367 16.20 4.10 15.55
C TRP A 367 15.54 4.92 14.46
N ARG A 368 15.05 6.08 14.83
CA ARG A 368 14.28 6.94 13.90
C ARG A 368 15.09 7.34 12.68
N GLU A 369 16.36 7.59 12.86
CA GLU A 369 17.29 8.00 11.81
C GLU A 369 17.47 6.93 10.73
N LEU A 370 17.23 5.65 11.07
CA LEU A 370 17.31 4.52 10.15
C LEU A 370 15.93 4.00 9.73
N ALA A 371 14.95 4.06 10.64
CA ALA A 371 13.63 3.49 10.43
C ALA A 371 12.67 4.42 9.65
N GLU A 372 12.80 5.75 9.81
CA GLU A 372 11.83 6.71 9.27
C GLU A 372 12.23 7.39 7.94
N PRO A 373 13.47 7.29 7.40
CA PRO A 373 13.78 7.93 6.14
C PRO A 373 12.94 7.41 4.98
N HIS A 374 12.40 8.34 4.19
CA HIS A 374 11.69 8.01 2.96
C HIS A 374 12.68 7.70 1.82
N PRO A 375 12.41 6.73 0.94
CA PRO A 375 13.32 6.36 -0.15
C PRO A 375 13.61 7.50 -1.15
N PHE A 376 12.71 8.48 -1.26
CA PHE A 376 12.85 9.61 -2.17
C PHE A 376 13.24 10.92 -1.48
N VAL A 377 13.91 10.84 -0.33
CA VAL A 377 14.48 12.05 0.27
C VAL A 377 15.56 12.65 -0.63
N PRO A 378 15.73 14.00 -0.65
CA PRO A 378 16.83 14.63 -1.37
C PRO A 378 18.20 14.11 -0.91
N ILE A 379 19.11 13.90 -1.85
CA ILE A 379 20.44 13.31 -1.61
C ILE A 379 21.39 14.33 -0.92
N GLU A 380 21.02 15.56 -0.80
CA GLU A 380 21.87 16.60 -0.22
C GLU A 380 22.22 16.30 1.26
N PRO A 381 23.47 16.56 1.71
CA PRO A 381 23.98 16.12 3.02
C PRO A 381 23.18 16.60 4.23
N VAL A 382 22.41 17.68 4.08
CA VAL A 382 21.61 18.27 5.16
C VAL A 382 20.35 17.47 5.47
N SER A 383 19.90 16.62 4.56
CA SER A 383 18.63 15.91 4.70
C SER A 383 18.71 14.65 5.55
N TYR A 384 19.87 14.02 5.69
CA TYR A 384 20.01 12.76 6.42
C TYR A 384 19.76 12.86 7.93
N THR A 385 20.16 13.96 8.55
CA THR A 385 20.08 14.12 10.00
C THR A 385 18.74 14.63 10.51
N HIS A 386 17.80 15.00 9.61
CA HIS A 386 16.60 15.74 9.99
C HIS A 386 15.30 15.27 9.32
N LEU A 387 15.27 14.03 8.88
CA LEU A 387 14.10 13.41 8.24
C LEU A 387 12.95 13.19 9.23
N ARG A 388 12.34 14.26 9.68
CA ARG A 388 11.24 14.22 10.64
C ARG A 388 9.85 14.35 10.01
N ALA A 389 9.79 14.72 8.76
CA ALA A 389 8.53 14.92 8.06
C ALA A 389 8.57 14.14 6.76
N HIS A 390 7.85 13.05 6.71
CA HIS A 390 7.93 12.06 5.64
C HIS A 390 6.63 12.02 4.87
N GLU A 391 6.18 13.16 4.44
CA GLU A 391 4.89 13.34 3.79
C GLU A 391 4.97 13.12 2.30
N THR A 392 5.89 12.32 1.85
CA THR A 392 6.13 12.24 0.44
C THR A 392 5.65 10.92 -0.14
N CYS A 393 4.90 11.03 -1.18
CA CYS A 393 4.50 9.98 -2.11
C CYS A 393 3.82 8.78 -1.47
N GLY A 394 2.59 8.59 -1.83
CA GLY A 394 1.95 7.30 -1.68
C GLY A 394 2.84 6.18 -2.23
N HIS A 395 2.83 5.08 -1.59
CA HIS A 395 3.58 3.87 -1.93
C HIS A 395 3.20 3.26 -3.26
#